data_1fcfe28a8d12c91bfaed1f3d17967e4a
#
_entry.id   1fcfe28a8d12c91bfaed1f3d17967e4a
#
_cell.length_a   1.000
_cell.length_b   1.000
_cell.length_c   1.000
_cell.angle_alpha   90.00
_cell.angle_beta   90.00
_cell.angle_gamma   90.00
#
_symmetry.space_group_name_H-M   'P 1'
#
loop_
_entity.id
_entity.type
_entity.pdbx_description
1 polymer ?
#
loop_
_entity_poly.entity_id
_entity_poly.type
_entity_poly.pdbx_seq_one_letter_code
_entity_poly.pdbx_strand_id
1 'polypeptide(L)'
;MPKMKIFLPIFAISLLLPSKVAFADPDEFYKTKNCFACHRVERSHLGPSFKSIALKYADDKGADQKLAKKVVEGAVGVWGSVPMPPQAQVTQDEALTLARWILEQK
;
A
#
# COMPACT_ATOMS: atom_id res chain seq x y z
N MET A 1 -19.39 67.13 -20.55
CA MET A 1 -19.72 66.02 -19.67
C MET A 1 -18.59 64.99 -19.72
N PRO A 2 -17.85 64.81 -18.63
CA PRO A 2 -16.78 63.78 -18.68
C PRO A 2 -17.44 62.41 -18.65
N LYS A 3 -17.11 61.60 -19.64
CA LYS A 3 -17.52 60.21 -19.70
C LYS A 3 -16.69 59.40 -18.68
N MET A 4 -17.31 59.03 -17.60
CA MET A 4 -16.72 58.16 -16.55
C MET A 4 -16.57 56.75 -17.12
N LYS A 5 -15.31 56.35 -17.40
CA LYS A 5 -14.99 54.97 -17.79
C LYS A 5 -14.95 54.12 -16.53
N ILE A 6 -16.00 53.33 -16.35
CA ILE A 6 -16.05 52.35 -15.28
C ILE A 6 -15.08 51.19 -15.67
N PHE A 7 -13.92 51.14 -15.01
CA PHE A 7 -13.06 49.96 -15.07
C PHE A 7 -13.62 48.93 -14.10
N LEU A 8 -14.22 47.86 -14.65
CA LEU A 8 -14.53 46.68 -13.86
C LEU A 8 -13.23 45.89 -13.66
N PRO A 9 -12.83 45.58 -12.42
CA PRO A 9 -11.74 44.65 -12.20
C PRO A 9 -12.21 43.25 -12.54
N ILE A 10 -11.55 42.63 -13.51
CA ILE A 10 -11.72 41.21 -13.79
C ILE A 10 -11.07 40.46 -12.64
N PHE A 11 -11.90 39.98 -11.70
CA PHE A 11 -11.48 39.07 -10.67
C PHE A 11 -11.16 37.72 -11.35
N ALA A 12 -9.89 37.44 -11.56
CA ALA A 12 -9.44 36.11 -11.99
C ALA A 12 -9.68 35.13 -10.83
N ILE A 13 -10.78 34.39 -10.90
CA ILE A 13 -11.03 33.26 -9.99
C ILE A 13 -10.03 32.18 -10.36
N SER A 14 -8.94 32.12 -9.59
CA SER A 14 -7.98 31.03 -9.67
C SER A 14 -8.67 29.75 -9.20
N LEU A 15 -9.06 28.89 -10.12
CA LEU A 15 -9.62 27.58 -9.80
C LEU A 15 -8.48 26.72 -9.23
N LEU A 16 -8.41 26.65 -7.91
CA LEU A 16 -7.58 25.66 -7.22
C LEU A 16 -8.19 24.28 -7.48
N LEU A 17 -7.69 23.61 -8.50
CA LEU A 17 -7.98 22.19 -8.72
C LEU A 17 -7.41 21.40 -7.54
N PRO A 18 -8.22 20.57 -6.87
CA PRO A 18 -7.69 19.71 -5.81
C PRO A 18 -6.67 18.76 -6.44
N SER A 19 -5.43 18.86 -6.00
CA SER A 19 -4.40 17.89 -6.36
C SER A 19 -4.86 16.53 -5.85
N LYS A 20 -5.16 15.61 -6.74
CA LYS A 20 -5.40 14.21 -6.37
C LYS A 20 -4.09 13.68 -5.79
N VAL A 21 -4.08 13.44 -4.49
CA VAL A 21 -3.01 12.67 -3.85
C VAL A 21 -3.10 11.26 -4.43
N ALA A 22 -2.15 10.92 -5.30
CA ALA A 22 -2.05 9.57 -5.81
C ALA A 22 -1.58 8.67 -4.68
N PHE A 23 -2.47 7.88 -4.10
CA PHE A 23 -2.09 6.76 -3.25
C PHE A 23 -1.44 5.70 -4.14
N ALA A 24 -0.24 5.25 -3.75
CA ALA A 24 0.43 4.19 -4.47
C ALA A 24 -0.43 2.91 -4.44
N ASP A 25 -0.58 2.26 -5.60
CA ASP A 25 -1.39 1.06 -5.75
C ASP A 25 -0.68 -0.13 -5.07
N PRO A 26 -1.31 -0.80 -4.09
CA PRO A 26 -0.72 -1.96 -3.42
C PRO A 26 -0.39 -3.13 -4.37
N ASP A 27 -1.18 -3.31 -5.42
CA ASP A 27 -0.90 -4.32 -6.46
C ASP A 27 0.39 -4.01 -7.22
N GLU A 28 0.67 -2.73 -7.44
CA GLU A 28 1.93 -2.31 -8.00
C GLU A 28 3.11 -2.58 -7.05
N PHE A 29 2.96 -2.37 -5.75
CA PHE A 29 3.98 -2.73 -4.76
C PHE A 29 4.29 -4.22 -4.79
N TYR A 30 3.28 -5.06 -4.85
CA TYR A 30 3.45 -6.50 -4.98
C TYR A 30 4.34 -6.87 -6.17
N LYS A 31 4.17 -6.19 -7.29
CA LYS A 31 4.95 -6.42 -8.51
C LYS A 31 6.34 -5.78 -8.46
N THR A 32 6.41 -4.50 -8.08
CA THR A 32 7.66 -3.71 -8.16
C THR A 32 8.60 -3.92 -6.99
N LYS A 33 8.09 -4.33 -5.83
CA LYS A 33 8.90 -4.64 -4.64
C LYS A 33 9.31 -6.11 -4.55
N ASN A 34 9.14 -6.86 -5.63
CA ASN A 34 9.58 -8.24 -5.78
C ASN A 34 8.89 -9.28 -4.87
N CYS A 35 7.72 -8.97 -4.35
CA CYS A 35 6.96 -9.89 -3.49
C CYS A 35 6.55 -11.16 -4.25
N PHE A 36 6.21 -11.03 -5.53
CA PHE A 36 5.78 -12.14 -6.36
C PHE A 36 6.88 -13.19 -6.63
N ALA A 37 8.14 -12.89 -6.33
CA ALA A 37 9.21 -13.90 -6.43
C ALA A 37 8.97 -15.07 -5.49
N CYS A 38 8.35 -14.83 -4.33
CA CYS A 38 8.09 -15.84 -3.30
C CYS A 38 6.60 -16.05 -3.00
N HIS A 39 5.75 -15.07 -3.24
CA HIS A 39 4.33 -15.12 -2.93
C HIS A 39 3.45 -15.08 -4.18
N ARG A 40 2.28 -15.74 -4.07
CA ARG A 40 1.16 -15.63 -5.02
C ARG A 40 -0.09 -15.26 -4.25
N VAL A 41 -1.08 -14.70 -4.94
CA VAL A 41 -2.36 -14.37 -4.31
C VAL A 41 -3.12 -15.64 -3.91
N GLU A 42 -3.27 -16.58 -4.82
CA GLU A 42 -4.14 -17.75 -4.68
C GLU A 42 -3.43 -19.03 -4.22
N ARG A 43 -2.14 -19.16 -4.42
CA ARG A 43 -1.41 -20.39 -4.15
C ARG A 43 -0.09 -20.15 -3.44
N SER A 44 0.36 -21.13 -2.64
CA SER A 44 1.70 -21.15 -2.06
C SER A 44 2.77 -21.36 -3.15
N HIS A 45 3.91 -20.72 -2.94
CA HIS A 45 5.11 -20.91 -3.73
C HIS A 45 6.29 -21.13 -2.76
N LEU A 46 7.28 -20.27 -2.72
CA LEU A 46 8.30 -20.28 -1.66
C LEU A 46 7.73 -19.79 -0.33
N GLY A 47 6.85 -18.80 -0.38
CA GLY A 47 6.08 -18.32 0.76
C GLY A 47 4.61 -18.71 0.68
N PRO A 48 3.82 -18.45 1.74
CA PRO A 48 2.39 -18.68 1.75
C PRO A 48 1.66 -17.80 0.74
N SER A 49 0.50 -18.25 0.27
CA SER A 49 -0.38 -17.41 -0.54
C SER A 49 -0.90 -16.24 0.30
N PHE A 50 -1.18 -15.13 -0.32
CA PHE A 50 -1.79 -13.98 0.36
C PHE A 50 -3.18 -14.32 0.89
N LYS A 51 -3.92 -15.16 0.18
CA LYS A 51 -5.20 -15.69 0.65
C LYS A 51 -5.06 -16.47 1.95
N SER A 52 -4.07 -17.34 2.06
CA SER A 52 -3.79 -18.09 3.31
C SER A 52 -3.42 -17.16 4.45
N ILE A 53 -2.63 -16.12 4.18
CA ILE A 53 -2.27 -15.11 5.18
C ILE A 53 -3.52 -14.37 5.64
N ALA A 54 -4.35 -13.91 4.72
CA ALA A 54 -5.59 -13.21 5.05
C ALA A 54 -6.52 -14.04 5.91
N LEU A 55 -6.66 -15.33 5.61
CA LEU A 55 -7.49 -16.26 6.40
C LEU A 55 -6.91 -16.52 7.79
N LYS A 56 -5.59 -16.68 7.90
CA LYS A 56 -4.93 -16.91 9.20
C LYS A 56 -5.10 -15.74 10.15
N TYR A 57 -5.04 -14.54 9.66
CA TYR A 57 -5.08 -13.30 10.45
C TYR A 57 -6.44 -12.60 10.43
N ALA A 58 -7.50 -13.26 9.93
CA ALA A 58 -8.81 -12.65 9.75
C ALA A 58 -9.41 -12.04 11.03
N ASP A 59 -9.19 -12.69 12.18
CA ASP A 59 -9.73 -12.27 13.48
C ASP A 59 -8.67 -11.61 14.38
N ASP A 60 -7.48 -11.39 13.87
CA ASP A 60 -6.39 -10.77 14.61
C ASP A 60 -6.43 -9.25 14.49
N LYS A 61 -6.79 -8.57 15.56
CA LYS A 61 -6.73 -7.11 15.65
C LYS A 61 -5.26 -6.66 15.63
N GLY A 62 -4.98 -5.67 14.77
CA GLY A 62 -3.60 -5.21 14.58
C GLY A 62 -2.76 -6.13 13.68
N ALA A 63 -3.38 -7.03 12.93
CA ALA A 63 -2.71 -7.89 11.97
C ALA A 63 -1.92 -7.11 10.92
N ASP A 64 -2.43 -5.97 10.46
CA ASP A 64 -1.76 -5.10 9.50
C ASP A 64 -0.40 -4.61 10.03
N GLN A 65 -0.34 -4.15 11.26
CA GLN A 65 0.89 -3.71 11.92
C GLN A 65 1.89 -4.88 12.09
N LYS A 66 1.40 -6.03 12.54
CA LYS A 66 2.22 -7.24 12.70
C LYS A 66 2.81 -7.72 11.39
N LEU A 67 2.00 -7.77 10.34
CA LEU A 67 2.45 -8.18 9.01
C LEU A 67 3.42 -7.17 8.40
N ALA A 68 3.17 -5.87 8.55
CA ALA A 68 4.08 -4.83 8.09
C ALA A 68 5.46 -4.95 8.73
N LYS A 69 5.51 -5.22 10.04
CA LYS A 69 6.76 -5.48 10.76
C LYS A 69 7.50 -6.70 10.20
N LYS A 70 6.79 -7.79 9.93
CA LYS A 70 7.37 -9.01 9.33
C LYS A 70 7.92 -8.77 7.92
N VAL A 71 7.30 -7.92 7.14
CA VAL A 71 7.80 -7.54 5.81
C VAL A 71 9.13 -6.82 5.93
N VAL A 72 9.23 -5.84 6.81
CA VAL A 72 10.43 -5.01 6.96
C VAL A 72 11.57 -5.76 7.65
N GLU A 73 11.27 -6.50 8.71
CA GLU A 73 12.28 -7.17 9.57
C GLU A 73 12.54 -8.63 9.17
N GLY A 74 11.69 -9.20 8.30
CA GLY A 74 11.72 -10.63 7.99
C GLY A 74 10.99 -11.47 9.04
N ALA A 75 10.77 -12.74 8.72
CA ALA A 75 10.09 -13.68 9.59
C ALA A 75 10.50 -15.13 9.29
N VAL A 76 10.39 -16.00 10.29
CA VAL A 76 10.64 -17.44 10.17
C VAL A 76 9.76 -18.21 11.14
N GLY A 77 9.38 -19.43 10.79
CA GLY A 77 8.73 -20.37 11.69
C GLY A 77 7.20 -20.36 11.68
N VAL A 78 6.54 -19.28 11.28
CA VAL A 78 5.06 -19.22 11.23
C VAL A 78 4.48 -20.12 10.14
N TRP A 79 5.15 -20.18 9.00
CA TRP A 79 4.74 -20.93 7.81
C TRP A 79 5.70 -22.06 7.43
N GLY A 80 6.53 -22.48 8.37
CA GLY A 80 7.53 -23.50 8.16
C GLY A 80 8.96 -22.97 8.35
N SER A 81 9.93 -23.74 7.89
CA SER A 81 11.37 -23.46 8.12
C SER A 81 12.00 -22.51 7.11
N VAL A 82 11.35 -22.25 5.99
CA VAL A 82 11.86 -21.31 4.99
C VAL A 82 11.71 -19.88 5.50
N PRO A 83 12.81 -19.14 5.69
CA PRO A 83 12.71 -17.77 6.20
C PRO A 83 12.26 -16.81 5.11
N MET A 84 11.46 -15.82 5.49
CA MET A 84 11.26 -14.63 4.71
C MET A 84 12.34 -13.62 5.09
N PRO A 85 13.23 -13.21 4.19
CA PRO A 85 14.26 -12.25 4.50
C PRO A 85 13.68 -10.85 4.72
N PRO A 86 14.38 -9.96 5.45
CA PRO A 86 14.01 -8.56 5.54
C PRO A 86 13.91 -7.91 4.17
N GLN A 87 12.88 -7.12 3.94
CA GLN A 87 12.63 -6.43 2.67
C GLN A 87 13.11 -4.98 2.75
N ALA A 88 14.41 -4.77 2.57
CA ALA A 88 15.06 -3.46 2.68
C ALA A 88 14.54 -2.42 1.66
N GLN A 89 13.97 -2.88 0.56
CA GLN A 89 13.39 -2.03 -0.50
C GLN A 89 11.99 -1.50 -0.16
N VAL A 90 11.41 -1.90 0.98
CA VAL A 90 10.05 -1.52 1.41
C VAL A 90 10.14 -0.65 2.64
N THR A 91 9.51 0.53 2.60
CA THR A 91 9.38 1.39 3.79
C THR A 91 8.30 0.86 4.74
N GLN A 92 8.28 1.35 5.98
CA GLN A 92 7.23 0.99 6.95
C GLN A 92 5.82 1.35 6.44
N ASP A 93 5.65 2.52 5.84
CA ASP A 93 4.36 2.95 5.30
C ASP A 93 3.92 2.11 4.10
N GLU A 94 4.85 1.78 3.22
CA GLU A 94 4.60 0.86 2.10
C GLU A 94 4.24 -0.55 2.61
N ALA A 95 4.95 -1.04 3.62
CA ALA A 95 4.66 -2.33 4.23
C ALA A 95 3.28 -2.38 4.87
N LEU A 96 2.85 -1.30 5.53
CA LEU A 96 1.52 -1.20 6.12
C LEU A 96 0.42 -1.19 5.04
N THR A 97 0.61 -0.43 3.99
CA THR A 97 -0.30 -0.40 2.83
C THR A 97 -0.41 -1.79 2.19
N LEU A 98 0.73 -2.46 1.99
CA LEU A 98 0.78 -3.81 1.45
C LEU A 98 0.12 -4.83 2.37
N ALA A 99 0.36 -4.76 3.67
CA ALA A 99 -0.25 -5.66 4.66
C ALA A 99 -1.78 -5.55 4.68
N ARG A 100 -2.32 -4.35 4.61
CA ARG A 100 -3.76 -4.12 4.51
C ARG A 100 -4.36 -4.72 3.25
N TRP A 101 -3.69 -4.55 2.12
CA TRP A 101 -4.10 -5.15 0.86
C TRP A 101 -4.05 -6.70 0.92
N ILE A 102 -3.00 -7.27 1.51
CA ILE A 102 -2.89 -8.73 1.70
C ILE A 102 -4.06 -9.26 2.53
N LEU A 103 -4.44 -8.57 3.59
CA LEU A 103 -5.54 -8.97 4.47
C LEU A 103 -6.92 -8.95 3.78
N GLU A 104 -7.05 -8.26 2.67
CA GLU A 104 -8.26 -8.23 1.84
C GLU A 104 -8.36 -9.42 0.87
N GLN A 105 -7.34 -10.24 0.73
CA GLN A 105 -7.26 -11.33 -0.25
C GLN A 105 -7.94 -12.63 0.21
N LYS A 106 -9.06 -12.55 0.87
CA LYS A 106 -9.82 -13.70 1.39
C LYS A 106 -10.48 -14.53 0.30
#